data_2cf5703eb1a62d488fd931381f6c9b2a
#
_entry.id   2cf5703eb1a62d488fd931381f6c9b2a
#
_cell.length_a   1.000
_cell.length_b   1.000
_cell.length_c   1.000
_cell.angle_alpha   90.00
_cell.angle_beta   90.00
_cell.angle_gamma   90.00
#
_symmetry.space_group_name_H-M   'P 1'
#
loop_
_entity.id
_entity.type
_entity.pdbx_description
1 polymer ?
#
loop_
_entity_poly.entity_id
_entity_poly.type
_entity_poly.pdbx_seq_one_letter_code
_entity_poly.pdbx_strand_id
1 'polypeptide(L)'
;MTRKKIKFSHTKWLLPLWILLIGSIVLYMIAHAVQQDDFRHIRTLAELNAVTYGDNMIADLYAGISITDTLEQLLISTDGRIDKFDIIADRMMADYVRSIQVAPGGIVTDIYPAEGNEAGKIDLIHDKYRGETVNYSIANDVLIIHGPFELEQGGHVLSIRNPVFLQDEKGTPYFWGMTMVIIKVPDIFQHSADALTNFGYQYRLSKTISPLTDEYTVVDQSEETLMDPVSYDFTLGGCNWRLEIMPTGGWKNGTLLQLIVSVSYTHLRAHET
;
A
#
# COMPACT_ATOMS: atom_id res chain seq x y z
N MET A 1 2.96 15.72 89.07
CA MET A 1 3.47 15.65 87.66
C MET A 1 2.42 14.99 86.82
N THR A 2 1.59 15.76 86.09
CA THR A 2 0.49 15.28 85.24
C THR A 2 0.96 15.29 83.83
N ARG A 3 1.19 14.11 83.24
CA ARG A 3 1.50 13.93 81.78
C ARG A 3 0.27 14.25 80.98
N LYS A 4 0.29 15.39 80.24
CA LYS A 4 -0.67 15.73 79.16
C LYS A 4 -0.51 14.73 78.06
N LYS A 5 -1.49 13.83 77.85
CA LYS A 5 -1.60 13.00 76.64
C LYS A 5 -1.98 13.92 75.43
N ILE A 6 -1.07 14.09 74.48
CA ILE A 6 -1.35 14.77 73.23
C ILE A 6 -2.27 13.83 72.45
N LYS A 7 -3.58 14.15 72.33
CA LYS A 7 -4.49 13.50 71.42
C LYS A 7 -4.14 14.00 70.00
N PHE A 8 -3.48 13.16 69.24
CA PHE A 8 -3.30 13.37 67.83
C PHE A 8 -4.69 13.33 67.17
N SER A 9 -5.21 14.50 66.72
CA SER A 9 -6.46 14.60 65.99
C SER A 9 -6.23 14.12 64.56
N HIS A 10 -6.53 12.87 64.28
CA HIS A 10 -6.44 12.24 62.95
C HIS A 10 -7.28 13.00 61.87
N THR A 11 -8.28 13.77 62.32
CA THR A 11 -9.18 14.55 61.44
C THR A 11 -8.49 15.68 60.69
N LYS A 12 -7.36 16.23 61.22
CA LYS A 12 -6.64 17.33 60.59
C LYS A 12 -5.85 16.91 59.33
N TRP A 13 -5.55 15.61 59.18
CA TRP A 13 -4.82 15.08 58.02
C TRP A 13 -5.73 14.51 56.94
N LEU A 14 -7.00 14.28 57.26
CA LEU A 14 -7.97 13.75 56.28
C LEU A 14 -8.28 14.76 55.17
N LEU A 15 -8.42 16.04 55.50
CA LEU A 15 -8.74 17.08 54.54
C LEU A 15 -7.66 17.26 53.45
N PRO A 16 -6.36 17.46 53.80
CA PRO A 16 -5.30 17.56 52.78
C PRO A 16 -5.13 16.26 51.98
N LEU A 17 -5.38 15.10 52.57
CA LEU A 17 -5.35 13.82 51.87
C LEU A 17 -6.47 13.72 50.79
N TRP A 18 -7.69 14.18 51.11
CA TRP A 18 -8.79 14.24 50.14
C TRP A 18 -8.53 15.24 49.02
N ILE A 19 -7.95 16.41 49.31
CA ILE A 19 -7.59 17.40 48.31
C ILE A 19 -6.53 16.83 47.35
N LEU A 20 -5.53 16.12 47.88
CA LEU A 20 -4.49 15.49 47.07
C LEU A 20 -5.05 14.35 46.22
N LEU A 21 -5.95 13.54 46.75
CA LEU A 21 -6.63 12.47 45.99
C LEU A 21 -7.47 13.03 44.86
N ILE A 22 -8.32 14.04 45.17
CA ILE A 22 -9.17 14.67 44.13
C ILE A 22 -8.31 15.36 43.08
N GLY A 23 -7.27 16.08 43.48
CA GLY A 23 -6.32 16.71 42.54
C GLY A 23 -5.63 15.70 41.66
N SER A 24 -5.20 14.56 42.18
CA SER A 24 -4.60 13.48 41.36
C SER A 24 -5.58 12.87 40.39
N ILE A 25 -6.84 12.67 40.79
CA ILE A 25 -7.89 12.17 39.88
C ILE A 25 -8.15 13.16 38.77
N VAL A 26 -8.27 14.46 39.06
CA VAL A 26 -8.50 15.50 38.07
C VAL A 26 -7.32 15.58 37.08
N LEU A 27 -6.08 15.56 37.59
CA LEU A 27 -4.88 15.55 36.72
C LEU A 27 -4.83 14.30 35.83
N TYR A 28 -5.17 13.12 36.37
CA TYR A 28 -5.26 11.91 35.58
C TYR A 28 -6.31 12.02 34.49
N MET A 29 -7.50 12.54 34.79
CA MET A 29 -8.56 12.74 33.80
C MET A 29 -8.15 13.71 32.67
N ILE A 30 -7.49 14.83 33.05
CA ILE A 30 -6.98 15.79 32.04
C ILE A 30 -5.91 15.13 31.18
N ALA A 31 -4.93 14.44 31.79
CA ALA A 31 -3.88 13.76 31.07
C ALA A 31 -4.43 12.68 30.12
N HIS A 32 -5.43 11.92 30.58
CA HIS A 32 -6.11 10.92 29.75
C HIS A 32 -6.88 11.55 28.59
N ALA A 33 -7.58 12.68 28.83
CA ALA A 33 -8.31 13.40 27.78
C ALA A 33 -7.36 13.94 26.69
N VAL A 34 -6.24 14.55 27.11
CA VAL A 34 -5.20 15.06 26.17
C VAL A 34 -4.61 13.90 25.37
N GLN A 35 -4.30 12.77 26.01
CA GLN A 35 -3.76 11.62 25.32
C GLN A 35 -4.74 11.02 24.30
N GLN A 36 -6.04 11.00 24.59
CA GLN A 36 -7.05 10.55 23.64
C GLN A 36 -7.19 11.51 22.45
N ASP A 37 -7.10 12.81 22.69
CA ASP A 37 -7.19 13.81 21.64
C ASP A 37 -5.97 13.73 20.71
N ASP A 38 -4.75 13.64 21.25
CA ASP A 38 -3.52 13.42 20.50
C ASP A 38 -3.60 12.13 19.64
N PHE A 39 -4.07 11.03 20.22
CA PHE A 39 -4.25 9.76 19.52
C PHE A 39 -5.21 9.90 18.33
N ARG A 40 -6.36 10.54 18.53
CA ARG A 40 -7.34 10.78 17.46
C ARG A 40 -6.75 11.64 16.35
N HIS A 41 -6.04 12.71 16.73
CA HIS A 41 -5.41 13.60 15.76
C HIS A 41 -4.36 12.88 14.90
N ILE A 42 -3.46 12.10 15.51
CA ILE A 42 -2.46 11.31 14.79
C ILE A 42 -3.13 10.29 13.88
N ARG A 43 -4.20 9.63 14.34
CA ARG A 43 -4.92 8.64 13.53
C ARG A 43 -5.61 9.28 12.33
N THR A 44 -6.25 10.44 12.51
CA THR A 44 -6.87 11.19 11.41
C THR A 44 -5.85 11.66 10.37
N LEU A 45 -4.67 12.12 10.82
CA LEU A 45 -3.56 12.47 9.91
C LEU A 45 -3.05 11.24 9.14
N ALA A 46 -2.94 10.10 9.81
CA ALA A 46 -2.55 8.86 9.16
C ALA A 46 -3.60 8.41 8.14
N GLU A 47 -4.90 8.50 8.45
CA GLU A 47 -5.98 8.20 7.50
C GLU A 47 -5.89 9.08 6.24
N LEU A 48 -5.67 10.38 6.41
CA LEU A 48 -5.49 11.31 5.29
C LEU A 48 -4.24 10.96 4.45
N ASN A 49 -3.14 10.61 5.11
CA ASN A 49 -1.92 10.18 4.43
C ASN A 49 -2.11 8.84 3.72
N ALA A 50 -2.85 7.89 4.30
CA ALA A 50 -3.17 6.62 3.63
C ALA A 50 -3.90 6.86 2.29
N VAL A 51 -4.88 7.76 2.26
CA VAL A 51 -5.57 8.16 1.03
C VAL A 51 -4.58 8.80 0.04
N THR A 52 -3.82 9.80 0.48
CA THR A 52 -2.90 10.55 -0.39
C THR A 52 -1.86 9.64 -1.04
N TYR A 53 -1.22 8.77 -0.25
CA TYR A 53 -0.19 7.87 -0.78
C TYR A 53 -0.79 6.67 -1.52
N GLY A 54 -1.98 6.24 -1.15
CA GLY A 54 -2.73 5.26 -1.94
C GLY A 54 -3.05 5.78 -3.33
N ASP A 55 -3.50 7.03 -3.46
CA ASP A 55 -3.75 7.66 -4.75
C ASP A 55 -2.45 7.83 -5.58
N ASN A 56 -1.32 8.11 -4.93
CA ASN A 56 -0.02 8.12 -5.61
C ASN A 56 0.36 6.73 -6.14
N MET A 57 0.19 5.67 -5.34
CA MET A 57 0.45 4.29 -5.77
C MET A 57 -0.48 3.85 -6.91
N ILE A 58 -1.74 4.32 -6.90
CA ILE A 58 -2.66 4.15 -8.04
C ILE A 58 -2.10 4.84 -9.29
N ALA A 59 -1.59 6.06 -9.17
CA ALA A 59 -0.99 6.78 -10.29
C ALA A 59 0.28 6.07 -10.82
N ASP A 60 1.10 5.51 -9.93
CA ASP A 60 2.26 4.69 -10.29
C ASP A 60 1.82 3.47 -11.14
N LEU A 61 0.77 2.75 -10.73
CA LEU A 61 0.21 1.62 -11.49
C LEU A 61 -0.37 2.07 -12.84
N TYR A 62 -1.01 3.23 -12.90
CA TYR A 62 -1.51 3.78 -14.18
C TYR A 62 -0.39 4.09 -15.17
N ALA A 63 0.82 4.41 -14.71
CA ALA A 63 1.97 4.56 -15.60
C ALA A 63 2.29 3.24 -16.33
N GLY A 64 2.20 2.09 -15.63
CA GLY A 64 2.30 0.77 -16.25
C GLY A 64 1.12 0.43 -17.18
N ILE A 65 -0.12 0.73 -16.73
CA ILE A 65 -1.34 0.48 -17.52
C ILE A 65 -1.30 1.25 -18.84
N SER A 66 -0.84 2.50 -18.83
CA SER A 66 -0.77 3.34 -20.04
C SER A 66 0.09 2.77 -21.14
N ILE A 67 1.05 1.90 -20.81
CA ILE A 67 1.85 1.16 -21.81
C ILE A 67 0.97 0.17 -22.57
N THR A 68 0.15 -0.61 -21.88
CA THR A 68 -0.76 -1.58 -22.50
C THR A 68 -1.84 -0.90 -23.31
N ASP A 69 -2.40 0.21 -22.82
CA ASP A 69 -3.42 0.99 -23.53
C ASP A 69 -2.86 1.61 -24.82
N THR A 70 -1.62 2.11 -24.78
CA THR A 70 -0.96 2.67 -25.96
C THR A 70 -0.73 1.59 -27.03
N LEU A 71 -0.30 0.41 -26.62
CA LEU A 71 -0.14 -0.73 -27.54
C LEU A 71 -1.48 -1.19 -28.11
N GLU A 72 -2.53 -1.24 -27.32
CA GLU A 72 -3.89 -1.54 -27.76
C GLU A 72 -4.35 -0.56 -28.85
N GLN A 73 -4.24 0.75 -28.59
CA GLN A 73 -4.62 1.78 -29.55
C GLN A 73 -3.80 1.67 -30.86
N LEU A 74 -2.52 1.33 -30.76
CA LEU A 74 -1.68 1.07 -31.90
C LEU A 74 -2.18 -0.13 -32.70
N LEU A 75 -2.48 -1.25 -32.06
CA LEU A 75 -3.02 -2.47 -32.67
C LEU A 75 -4.36 -2.21 -33.37
N ILE A 76 -5.26 -1.49 -32.72
CA ILE A 76 -6.55 -1.08 -33.30
C ILE A 76 -6.33 -0.24 -34.57
N SER A 77 -5.41 0.73 -34.52
CA SER A 77 -5.14 1.64 -35.64
C SER A 77 -4.43 0.97 -36.85
N THR A 78 -3.75 -0.16 -36.61
CA THR A 78 -2.93 -0.86 -37.60
C THR A 78 -3.49 -2.25 -37.97
N ASP A 79 -4.73 -2.51 -37.60
CA ASP A 79 -5.42 -3.79 -37.85
C ASP A 79 -4.59 -5.00 -37.32
N GLY A 80 -4.15 -4.91 -36.07
CA GLY A 80 -3.45 -5.98 -35.35
C GLY A 80 -1.98 -6.14 -35.69
N ARG A 81 -1.32 -5.14 -36.28
CA ARG A 81 0.10 -5.19 -36.66
C ARG A 81 0.90 -4.12 -35.94
N ILE A 82 2.04 -4.49 -35.41
CA ILE A 82 3.01 -3.53 -34.85
C ILE A 82 4.31 -3.67 -35.65
N ASP A 83 4.47 -2.83 -36.67
CA ASP A 83 5.75 -2.73 -37.35
C ASP A 83 6.80 -2.13 -36.42
N LYS A 84 8.00 -2.76 -36.35
CA LYS A 84 9.12 -2.30 -35.50
C LYS A 84 8.77 -2.25 -34.01
N PHE A 85 8.12 -3.30 -33.51
CA PHE A 85 7.74 -3.45 -32.10
C PHE A 85 8.90 -3.10 -31.16
N ASP A 86 10.12 -3.60 -31.42
CA ASP A 86 11.29 -3.37 -30.57
C ASP A 86 11.62 -1.87 -30.40
N ILE A 87 11.50 -1.08 -31.48
CA ILE A 87 11.77 0.37 -31.41
C ILE A 87 10.70 1.11 -30.61
N ILE A 88 9.45 0.67 -30.71
CA ILE A 88 8.32 1.27 -29.98
C ILE A 88 8.43 0.88 -28.50
N ALA A 89 8.64 -0.39 -28.21
CA ALA A 89 8.77 -0.91 -26.87
C ALA A 89 9.99 -0.31 -26.14
N ASP A 90 11.14 -0.15 -26.81
CA ASP A 90 12.33 0.49 -26.25
C ASP A 90 12.04 1.90 -25.73
N ARG A 91 11.23 2.67 -26.45
CA ARG A 91 10.83 4.03 -26.04
C ARG A 91 9.82 4.09 -24.89
N MET A 92 9.15 2.98 -24.63
CA MET A 92 8.20 2.84 -23.53
C MET A 92 8.83 2.23 -22.28
N MET A 93 10.11 1.78 -22.36
CA MET A 93 10.83 1.25 -21.21
C MET A 93 11.06 2.32 -20.15
N ALA A 94 10.88 1.93 -18.90
CA ALA A 94 11.20 2.69 -17.71
C ALA A 94 11.93 1.80 -16.71
N ASP A 95 12.56 2.36 -15.70
CA ASP A 95 13.39 1.60 -14.74
C ASP A 95 12.60 0.49 -14.03
N TYR A 96 11.32 0.72 -13.77
CA TYR A 96 10.41 -0.25 -13.17
C TYR A 96 9.85 -1.27 -14.18
N VAL A 97 10.00 -1.07 -15.50
CA VAL A 97 9.51 -2.02 -16.51
C VAL A 97 10.53 -3.12 -16.74
N ARG A 98 10.11 -4.37 -16.59
CA ARG A 98 10.93 -5.56 -16.88
C ARG A 98 10.85 -5.96 -18.33
N SER A 99 9.64 -5.99 -18.89
CA SER A 99 9.40 -6.29 -20.29
C SER A 99 8.03 -5.81 -20.76
N ILE A 100 7.94 -5.54 -22.06
CA ILE A 100 6.71 -5.24 -22.77
C ILE A 100 6.46 -6.38 -23.74
N GLN A 101 5.21 -6.86 -23.86
CA GLN A 101 4.89 -8.08 -24.57
C GLN A 101 3.58 -7.94 -25.34
N VAL A 102 3.48 -8.66 -26.45
CA VAL A 102 2.25 -8.80 -27.24
C VAL A 102 1.98 -10.27 -27.49
N ALA A 103 0.71 -10.67 -27.35
CA ALA A 103 0.28 -12.06 -27.40
C ALA A 103 -0.93 -12.24 -28.33
N PRO A 104 -0.76 -12.26 -29.65
CA PRO A 104 -1.83 -12.59 -30.61
C PRO A 104 -2.40 -13.97 -30.33
N GLY A 105 -3.75 -14.09 -30.24
CA GLY A 105 -4.41 -15.34 -29.89
C GLY A 105 -4.06 -15.89 -28.50
N GLY A 106 -3.46 -15.07 -27.62
CA GLY A 106 -3.03 -15.48 -26.29
C GLY A 106 -1.64 -16.14 -26.23
N ILE A 107 -0.92 -16.23 -27.34
CA ILE A 107 0.45 -16.75 -27.40
C ILE A 107 1.43 -15.58 -27.49
N VAL A 108 2.35 -15.47 -26.55
CA VAL A 108 3.34 -14.40 -26.54
C VAL A 108 4.31 -14.54 -27.71
N THR A 109 4.23 -13.64 -28.70
CA THR A 109 5.06 -13.67 -29.92
C THR A 109 6.17 -12.62 -29.89
N ASP A 110 5.88 -11.45 -29.34
CA ASP A 110 6.80 -10.32 -29.31
C ASP A 110 7.08 -9.92 -27.85
N ILE A 111 8.36 -9.82 -27.50
CA ILE A 111 8.84 -9.46 -26.17
C ILE A 111 10.01 -8.50 -26.28
N TYR A 112 9.97 -7.40 -25.55
CA TYR A 112 11.10 -6.49 -25.46
C TYR A 112 11.44 -6.22 -23.96
N PRO A 113 12.70 -6.30 -23.55
CA PRO A 113 13.83 -6.82 -24.32
C PRO A 113 13.71 -8.32 -24.58
N ALA A 114 14.24 -8.79 -25.72
CA ALA A 114 14.21 -10.20 -26.09
C ALA A 114 15.19 -11.05 -25.26
N GLU A 115 16.27 -10.44 -24.74
CA GLU A 115 17.28 -11.12 -23.96
C GLU A 115 16.70 -11.62 -22.62
N GLY A 116 16.85 -12.91 -22.35
CA GLY A 116 16.33 -13.56 -21.15
C GLY A 116 14.80 -13.80 -21.15
N ASN A 117 14.15 -13.65 -22.31
CA ASN A 117 12.73 -13.91 -22.51
C ASN A 117 12.53 -14.90 -23.66
N GLU A 118 11.56 -15.82 -23.53
CA GLU A 118 11.28 -16.84 -24.55
C GLU A 118 9.93 -16.56 -25.23
N ALA A 119 9.99 -15.93 -26.43
CA ALA A 119 8.81 -15.74 -27.26
C ALA A 119 8.34 -17.07 -27.86
N GLY A 120 7.03 -17.18 -28.13
CA GLY A 120 6.40 -18.33 -28.82
C GLY A 120 6.18 -19.58 -27.95
N LYS A 121 6.60 -19.58 -26.67
CA LYS A 121 6.45 -20.72 -25.76
C LYS A 121 5.39 -20.50 -24.68
N ILE A 122 4.95 -19.27 -24.45
CA ILE A 122 4.01 -18.94 -23.38
C ILE A 122 2.60 -18.84 -23.98
N ASP A 123 1.79 -19.86 -23.74
CA ASP A 123 0.35 -19.86 -24.03
C ASP A 123 -0.40 -19.42 -22.78
N LEU A 124 -0.91 -18.21 -22.79
CA LEU A 124 -1.57 -17.59 -21.63
C LEU A 124 -2.95 -18.17 -21.35
N ILE A 125 -3.66 -18.60 -22.40
CA ILE A 125 -5.06 -19.06 -22.32
C ILE A 125 -5.12 -20.46 -21.72
N HIS A 126 -4.20 -21.35 -22.11
CA HIS A 126 -4.18 -22.74 -21.67
C HIS A 126 -3.18 -22.99 -20.52
N ASP A 127 -2.55 -21.94 -20.01
CA ASP A 127 -1.64 -22.05 -18.86
C ASP A 127 -2.40 -22.46 -17.60
N LYS A 128 -1.89 -23.49 -16.91
CA LYS A 128 -2.54 -24.06 -15.73
C LYS A 128 -2.75 -23.07 -14.58
N TYR A 129 -1.85 -22.09 -14.43
CA TYR A 129 -1.84 -21.16 -13.29
C TYR A 129 -2.40 -19.79 -13.67
N ARG A 130 -2.32 -19.41 -14.94
CA ARG A 130 -2.68 -18.09 -15.46
C ARG A 130 -3.98 -18.09 -16.24
N GLY A 131 -4.33 -19.22 -16.84
CA GLY A 131 -5.43 -19.34 -17.81
C GLY A 131 -6.78 -18.93 -17.24
N GLU A 132 -7.08 -19.24 -15.99
CA GLU A 132 -8.36 -18.86 -15.37
C GLU A 132 -8.53 -17.33 -15.32
N THR A 133 -7.51 -16.58 -14.87
CA THR A 133 -7.57 -15.12 -14.83
C THR A 133 -7.52 -14.48 -16.20
N VAL A 134 -6.79 -15.10 -17.15
CA VAL A 134 -6.73 -14.64 -18.55
C VAL A 134 -8.09 -14.80 -19.22
N ASN A 135 -8.73 -15.96 -19.07
CA ASN A 135 -10.06 -16.23 -19.63
C ASN A 135 -11.13 -15.31 -18.99
N TYR A 136 -11.01 -15.01 -17.70
CA TYR A 136 -11.87 -14.02 -17.04
C TYR A 136 -11.70 -12.62 -17.67
N SER A 137 -10.44 -12.19 -17.90
CA SER A 137 -10.10 -10.92 -18.54
C SER A 137 -10.73 -10.83 -19.95
N ILE A 138 -10.57 -11.87 -20.77
CA ILE A 138 -11.11 -11.94 -22.13
C ILE A 138 -12.65 -11.93 -22.11
N ALA A 139 -13.26 -12.73 -21.24
CA ALA A 139 -14.74 -12.87 -21.20
C ALA A 139 -15.44 -11.59 -20.74
N ASN A 140 -14.79 -10.77 -19.93
CA ASN A 140 -15.36 -9.55 -19.36
C ASN A 140 -14.80 -8.26 -20.02
N ASP A 141 -13.86 -8.38 -20.95
CA ASP A 141 -13.16 -7.24 -21.58
C ASP A 141 -12.59 -6.28 -20.53
N VAL A 142 -11.82 -6.83 -19.59
CA VAL A 142 -11.24 -6.06 -18.49
C VAL A 142 -9.75 -6.31 -18.35
N LEU A 143 -8.99 -5.24 -18.18
CA LEU A 143 -7.58 -5.30 -17.80
C LEU A 143 -7.42 -5.96 -16.44
N ILE A 144 -6.41 -6.83 -16.28
CA ILE A 144 -6.07 -7.46 -15.01
C ILE A 144 -4.62 -7.20 -14.61
N ILE A 145 -4.39 -7.06 -13.29
CA ILE A 145 -3.06 -7.00 -12.69
C ILE A 145 -2.82 -8.30 -11.91
N HIS A 146 -2.01 -9.18 -12.48
CA HIS A 146 -1.71 -10.49 -11.92
C HIS A 146 -0.35 -10.50 -11.19
N GLY A 147 -0.24 -11.26 -10.12
CA GLY A 147 0.93 -11.35 -9.24
C GLY A 147 0.64 -10.74 -7.86
N PRO A 148 1.68 -10.46 -7.03
CA PRO A 148 3.10 -10.58 -7.38
C PRO A 148 3.55 -12.02 -7.51
N PHE A 149 4.56 -12.26 -8.35
CA PHE A 149 5.23 -13.54 -8.47
C PHE A 149 6.75 -13.35 -8.58
N GLU A 150 7.47 -14.33 -8.06
CA GLU A 150 8.93 -14.32 -8.05
C GLU A 150 9.46 -14.74 -9.43
N LEU A 151 10.49 -14.06 -9.89
CA LEU A 151 11.21 -14.41 -11.10
C LEU A 151 12.34 -15.41 -10.77
N GLU A 152 12.62 -16.35 -11.66
CA GLU A 152 13.76 -17.28 -11.53
C GLU A 152 15.10 -16.57 -11.35
N GLN A 153 15.23 -15.35 -11.88
CA GLN A 153 16.41 -14.49 -11.77
C GLN A 153 16.39 -13.61 -10.51
N GLY A 154 15.41 -13.81 -9.61
CA GLY A 154 15.17 -13.02 -8.42
C GLY A 154 14.36 -11.76 -8.66
N GLY A 155 13.71 -11.27 -7.58
CA GLY A 155 12.82 -10.11 -7.60
C GLY A 155 11.36 -10.50 -7.86
N HIS A 156 10.46 -9.61 -7.45
CA HIS A 156 9.02 -9.78 -7.63
C HIS A 156 8.51 -8.90 -8.75
N VAL A 157 7.50 -9.38 -9.46
CA VAL A 157 6.88 -8.64 -10.56
C VAL A 157 5.36 -8.74 -10.53
N LEU A 158 4.72 -7.73 -11.08
CA LEU A 158 3.32 -7.75 -11.47
C LEU A 158 3.22 -7.80 -13.00
N SER A 159 2.24 -8.53 -13.51
CA SER A 159 1.90 -8.56 -14.93
C SER A 159 0.60 -7.83 -15.15
N ILE A 160 0.65 -6.70 -15.84
CA ILE A 160 -0.53 -5.99 -16.34
C ILE A 160 -0.86 -6.59 -17.70
N ARG A 161 -2.11 -7.04 -17.86
CA ARG A 161 -2.61 -7.70 -19.07
C ARG A 161 -3.88 -7.02 -19.51
N ASN A 162 -3.88 -6.56 -20.75
CA ASN A 162 -5.03 -5.91 -21.36
C ASN A 162 -5.49 -6.72 -22.58
N PRO A 163 -6.73 -7.24 -22.59
CA PRO A 163 -7.28 -7.95 -23.75
C PRO A 163 -7.55 -6.95 -24.88
N VAL A 164 -7.23 -7.34 -26.09
CA VAL A 164 -7.41 -6.52 -27.31
C VAL A 164 -8.45 -7.16 -28.20
N PHE A 165 -9.47 -6.39 -28.55
CA PHE A 165 -10.51 -6.78 -29.47
C PHE A 165 -10.43 -5.95 -30.78
N LEU A 166 -10.41 -6.62 -31.89
CA LEU A 166 -10.49 -5.98 -33.22
C LEU A 166 -11.84 -6.27 -33.87
N GLN A 167 -12.15 -5.61 -34.94
CA GLN A 167 -13.37 -5.84 -35.73
C GLN A 167 -13.04 -6.61 -37.01
N ASP A 168 -13.90 -7.58 -37.31
CA ASP A 168 -13.84 -8.26 -38.61
C ASP A 168 -14.38 -7.37 -39.77
N GLU A 169 -14.32 -7.84 -40.97
CA GLU A 169 -14.83 -7.13 -42.19
C GLU A 169 -16.33 -6.75 -42.08
N LYS A 170 -17.08 -7.36 -41.18
CA LYS A 170 -18.51 -7.11 -40.94
C LYS A 170 -18.73 -6.18 -39.74
N GLY A 171 -17.66 -5.73 -39.08
CA GLY A 171 -17.71 -4.92 -37.85
C GLY A 171 -18.03 -5.70 -36.61
N THR A 172 -17.88 -7.04 -36.59
CA THR A 172 -18.08 -7.86 -35.39
C THR A 172 -16.81 -7.91 -34.56
N PRO A 173 -16.85 -7.59 -33.26
CA PRO A 173 -15.67 -7.66 -32.42
C PRO A 173 -15.22 -9.12 -32.21
N TYR A 174 -13.92 -9.36 -32.28
CA TYR A 174 -13.30 -10.62 -31.96
C TYR A 174 -12.07 -10.42 -31.12
N PHE A 175 -11.77 -11.38 -30.25
CA PHE A 175 -10.54 -11.36 -29.44
C PHE A 175 -9.34 -11.54 -30.38
N TRP A 176 -8.51 -10.50 -30.47
CA TRP A 176 -7.29 -10.54 -31.28
C TRP A 176 -6.13 -11.12 -30.47
N GLY A 177 -6.01 -10.73 -29.18
CA GLY A 177 -4.90 -11.13 -28.33
C GLY A 177 -4.79 -10.26 -27.08
N MET A 178 -3.58 -10.13 -26.54
CA MET A 178 -3.30 -9.32 -25.36
C MET A 178 -2.08 -8.43 -25.53
N THR A 179 -2.14 -7.23 -24.99
CA THR A 179 -0.96 -6.43 -24.68
C THR A 179 -0.59 -6.61 -23.22
N MET A 180 0.70 -6.62 -22.92
CA MET A 180 1.16 -6.87 -21.55
C MET A 180 2.39 -6.04 -21.22
N VAL A 181 2.49 -5.68 -19.93
CA VAL A 181 3.71 -5.14 -19.36
C VAL A 181 4.02 -5.88 -18.05
N ILE A 182 5.27 -6.27 -17.91
CA ILE A 182 5.80 -6.86 -16.66
C ILE A 182 6.53 -5.75 -15.91
N ILE A 183 6.06 -5.44 -14.72
CA ILE A 183 6.61 -4.37 -13.88
C ILE A 183 7.28 -4.95 -12.63
N LYS A 184 8.40 -4.36 -12.26
CA LYS A 184 9.16 -4.76 -11.07
C LYS A 184 8.56 -4.16 -9.81
N VAL A 185 8.53 -4.95 -8.74
CA VAL A 185 8.10 -4.56 -7.41
C VAL A 185 9.30 -4.76 -6.47
N PRO A 186 9.64 -3.80 -5.63
CA PRO A 186 8.91 -2.56 -5.32
C PRO A 186 9.19 -1.38 -6.26
N ASP A 187 10.04 -1.51 -7.28
CA ASP A 187 10.59 -0.40 -8.08
C ASP A 187 9.51 0.59 -8.54
N ILE A 188 8.34 0.10 -9.00
CA ILE A 188 7.25 0.98 -9.46
C ILE A 188 6.71 1.88 -8.34
N PHE A 189 6.74 1.44 -7.09
CA PHE A 189 6.23 2.19 -5.94
C PHE A 189 7.32 2.95 -5.19
N GLN A 190 8.59 2.87 -5.62
CA GLN A 190 9.76 3.38 -4.89
C GLN A 190 9.55 4.83 -4.42
N HIS A 191 9.05 5.69 -5.31
CA HIS A 191 8.84 7.11 -4.98
C HIS A 191 7.77 7.30 -3.89
N SER A 192 6.64 6.61 -4.01
CA SER A 192 5.54 6.68 -3.03
C SER A 192 5.90 6.03 -1.70
N ALA A 193 6.64 4.91 -1.73
CA ALA A 193 7.12 4.19 -0.56
C ALA A 193 8.17 5.01 0.22
N ASP A 194 9.15 5.60 -0.48
CA ASP A 194 10.16 6.47 0.12
C ASP A 194 9.51 7.71 0.75
N ALA A 195 8.53 8.31 0.09
CA ALA A 195 7.82 9.44 0.64
C ALA A 195 7.06 9.07 1.93
N LEU A 196 6.35 7.94 1.97
CA LEU A 196 5.68 7.43 3.17
C LEU A 196 6.65 7.23 4.33
N THR A 197 7.77 6.55 4.09
CA THR A 197 8.78 6.25 5.12
C THR A 197 9.47 7.52 5.62
N ASN A 198 9.78 8.46 4.73
CA ASN A 198 10.36 9.76 5.08
C ASN A 198 9.40 10.64 5.92
N PHE A 199 8.08 10.48 5.74
CA PHE A 199 7.07 11.11 6.61
C PHE A 199 6.87 10.37 7.95
N GLY A 200 7.64 9.31 8.20
CA GLY A 200 7.63 8.58 9.46
C GLY A 200 6.51 7.54 9.56
N TYR A 201 6.10 6.95 8.45
CA TYR A 201 5.15 5.84 8.41
C TYR A 201 5.80 4.51 8.04
N GLN A 202 5.32 3.44 8.65
CA GLN A 202 5.46 2.07 8.17
C GLN A 202 4.23 1.72 7.35
N TYR A 203 4.39 0.87 6.34
CA TYR A 203 3.28 0.53 5.42
C TYR A 203 3.27 -0.93 5.01
N ARG A 204 2.12 -1.37 4.51
CA ARG A 204 1.94 -2.62 3.80
C ARG A 204 0.93 -2.41 2.68
N LEU A 205 1.35 -2.67 1.45
CA LEU A 205 0.50 -2.69 0.27
C LEU A 205 0.18 -4.15 -0.06
N SER A 206 -1.10 -4.48 -0.10
CA SER A 206 -1.58 -5.80 -0.47
C SER A 206 -2.69 -5.72 -1.50
N LYS A 207 -2.92 -6.82 -2.22
CA LYS A 207 -4.03 -6.93 -3.17
C LYS A 207 -4.63 -8.34 -3.15
N THR A 208 -5.85 -8.51 -3.63
CA THR A 208 -6.40 -9.85 -3.86
C THR A 208 -5.56 -10.59 -4.91
N ILE A 209 -5.34 -11.89 -4.70
CA ILE A 209 -4.51 -12.73 -5.60
C ILE A 209 -5.01 -12.63 -7.03
N SER A 210 -6.32 -12.67 -7.22
CA SER A 210 -6.98 -12.56 -8.52
C SER A 210 -8.35 -11.88 -8.38
N PRO A 211 -9.02 -11.52 -9.50
CA PRO A 211 -10.39 -11.03 -9.46
C PRO A 211 -11.42 -12.04 -8.94
N LEU A 212 -11.04 -13.31 -8.85
CA LEU A 212 -11.92 -14.44 -8.50
C LEU A 212 -11.81 -14.86 -7.04
N THR A 213 -11.05 -14.16 -6.20
CA THR A 213 -10.85 -14.49 -4.79
C THR A 213 -10.76 -13.24 -3.93
N ASP A 214 -11.16 -13.38 -2.67
CA ASP A 214 -11.00 -12.34 -1.64
C ASP A 214 -9.70 -12.52 -0.81
N GLU A 215 -8.85 -13.50 -1.17
CA GLU A 215 -7.59 -13.75 -0.50
C GLU A 215 -6.55 -12.72 -0.91
N TYR A 216 -5.95 -12.04 0.09
CA TYR A 216 -4.94 -11.01 -0.13
C TYR A 216 -3.52 -11.59 -0.13
N THR A 217 -2.67 -11.01 -0.98
CA THR A 217 -1.23 -11.23 -0.98
C THR A 217 -0.50 -9.90 -0.81
N VAL A 218 0.63 -9.90 -0.12
CA VAL A 218 1.46 -8.71 0.06
C VAL A 218 2.20 -8.42 -1.25
N VAL A 219 2.12 -7.18 -1.69
CA VAL A 219 2.81 -6.68 -2.89
C VAL A 219 4.12 -6.01 -2.49
N ASP A 220 4.06 -5.16 -1.46
CA ASP A 220 5.20 -4.43 -0.93
C ASP A 220 4.94 -4.03 0.53
N GLN A 221 6.00 -3.93 1.35
CA GLN A 221 5.87 -3.54 2.74
C GLN A 221 7.18 -3.03 3.33
N SER A 222 7.09 -2.18 4.33
CA SER A 222 8.21 -1.83 5.18
C SER A 222 8.62 -2.98 6.12
N GLU A 223 9.78 -2.85 6.77
CA GLU A 223 10.38 -3.93 7.59
C GLU A 223 9.60 -4.23 8.88
N GLU A 224 8.91 -3.23 9.46
CA GLU A 224 8.23 -3.38 10.74
C GLU A 224 6.83 -3.98 10.60
N THR A 225 6.45 -4.81 11.57
CA THR A 225 5.08 -5.36 11.66
C THR A 225 4.10 -4.26 12.08
N LEU A 226 3.05 -4.07 11.30
CA LEU A 226 2.01 -3.09 11.60
C LEU A 226 1.09 -3.59 12.73
N MET A 227 0.85 -2.72 13.70
CA MET A 227 -0.08 -2.96 14.82
C MET A 227 -1.23 -1.93 14.77
N ASP A 228 -2.45 -2.42 14.57
CA ASP A 228 -3.67 -1.58 14.45
C ASP A 228 -3.53 -0.46 13.39
N PRO A 229 -3.09 -0.77 12.13
CA PRO A 229 -2.90 0.24 11.11
C PRO A 229 -4.22 0.91 10.71
N VAL A 230 -4.14 2.09 10.10
CA VAL A 230 -5.21 2.64 9.29
C VAL A 230 -5.09 2.09 7.87
N SER A 231 -6.21 1.93 7.18
CA SER A 231 -6.24 1.36 5.83
C SER A 231 -6.96 2.26 4.84
N TYR A 232 -6.49 2.20 3.60
CA TYR A 232 -7.15 2.75 2.42
C TYR A 232 -7.33 1.65 1.39
N ASP A 233 -8.58 1.39 1.03
CA ASP A 233 -8.95 0.35 0.07
C ASP A 233 -9.31 0.97 -1.27
N PHE A 234 -8.86 0.36 -2.37
CA PHE A 234 -9.19 0.77 -3.74
C PHE A 234 -9.27 -0.44 -4.67
N THR A 235 -9.83 -0.26 -5.86
CA THR A 235 -9.95 -1.32 -6.87
C THR A 235 -9.23 -0.89 -8.14
N LEU A 236 -8.34 -1.74 -8.65
CA LEU A 236 -7.60 -1.50 -9.88
C LEU A 236 -7.18 -2.83 -10.54
N GLY A 237 -7.27 -2.90 -11.86
CA GLY A 237 -6.85 -4.09 -12.62
C GLY A 237 -7.59 -5.36 -12.18
N GLY A 238 -8.91 -5.26 -11.94
CA GLY A 238 -9.78 -6.34 -11.52
C GLY A 238 -9.56 -6.83 -10.08
N CYS A 239 -8.64 -6.26 -9.32
CA CYS A 239 -8.30 -6.67 -7.95
C CYS A 239 -8.66 -5.59 -6.93
N ASN A 240 -8.97 -6.02 -5.71
CA ASN A 240 -9.07 -5.13 -4.56
C ASN A 240 -7.69 -4.96 -3.94
N TRP A 241 -7.32 -3.73 -3.67
CA TRP A 241 -6.05 -3.33 -3.08
C TRP A 241 -6.27 -2.72 -1.72
N ARG A 242 -5.28 -2.86 -0.85
CA ARG A 242 -5.29 -2.27 0.48
C ARG A 242 -3.91 -1.72 0.82
N LEU A 243 -3.85 -0.42 1.08
CA LEU A 243 -2.70 0.23 1.70
C LEU A 243 -2.99 0.36 3.19
N GLU A 244 -2.15 -0.22 4.02
CA GLU A 244 -2.16 -0.08 5.47
C GLU A 244 -0.96 0.73 5.91
N ILE A 245 -1.16 1.71 6.80
CA ILE A 245 -0.06 2.51 7.34
C ILE A 245 -0.18 2.69 8.85
N MET A 246 0.97 2.88 9.50
CA MET A 246 1.09 3.14 10.92
C MET A 246 2.29 4.07 11.15
N PRO A 247 2.24 5.02 12.10
CA PRO A 247 3.42 5.81 12.45
C PRO A 247 4.58 4.92 12.92
N THR A 248 5.81 5.25 12.53
CA THR A 248 7.01 4.59 13.02
C THR A 248 7.07 4.71 14.54
N GLY A 249 7.23 3.59 15.25
CA GLY A 249 7.16 3.52 16.70
C GLY A 249 5.74 3.43 17.28
N GLY A 250 4.70 3.36 16.43
CA GLY A 250 3.31 3.12 16.83
C GLY A 250 2.55 4.39 17.19
N TRP A 251 1.33 4.19 17.75
CA TRP A 251 0.36 5.25 18.01
C TRP A 251 0.59 6.04 19.31
N LYS A 252 1.60 5.69 20.12
CA LYS A 252 1.84 6.32 21.41
C LYS A 252 2.77 7.51 21.27
N ASN A 253 2.27 8.71 21.49
CA ASN A 253 3.11 9.86 21.76
C ASN A 253 3.61 9.81 23.20
N GLY A 254 4.93 9.93 23.39
CA GLY A 254 5.59 9.97 24.70
C GLY A 254 5.31 11.22 25.54
N THR A 255 4.40 12.10 25.11
CA THR A 255 4.07 13.39 25.76
C THR A 255 3.66 13.26 27.20
N LEU A 256 2.95 12.20 27.56
CA LEU A 256 2.49 12.00 28.95
C LEU A 256 3.65 11.67 29.90
N LEU A 257 4.60 10.86 29.44
CA LEU A 257 5.80 10.53 30.19
C LEU A 257 6.72 11.77 30.35
N GLN A 258 6.85 12.57 29.30
CA GLN A 258 7.61 13.82 29.31
C GLN A 258 6.98 14.86 30.24
N LEU A 259 5.64 14.99 30.26
CA LEU A 259 4.91 15.86 31.18
C LEU A 259 5.08 15.43 32.61
N ILE A 260 4.93 14.13 32.92
CA ILE A 260 5.12 13.61 34.28
C ILE A 260 6.57 13.83 34.77
N VAL A 261 7.55 13.57 33.90
CA VAL A 261 8.97 13.79 34.20
C VAL A 261 9.27 15.27 34.44
N SER A 262 8.74 16.17 33.59
CA SER A 262 8.97 17.61 33.73
C SER A 262 8.32 18.21 34.98
N VAL A 263 7.10 17.78 35.33
CA VAL A 263 6.40 18.20 36.55
C VAL A 263 7.11 17.65 37.78
N SER A 264 7.55 16.39 37.74
CA SER A 264 8.32 15.78 38.87
C SER A 264 9.66 16.47 39.06
N TYR A 265 10.35 16.84 38.00
CA TYR A 265 11.63 17.54 38.04
C TYR A 265 11.50 18.96 38.59
N THR A 266 10.46 19.70 38.19
CA THR A 266 10.19 21.06 38.72
C THR A 266 9.80 21.04 40.19
N HIS A 267 9.06 20.01 40.62
CA HIS A 267 8.69 19.86 42.04
C HIS A 267 9.88 19.49 42.94
N LEU A 268 10.78 18.64 42.48
CA LEU A 268 12.01 18.29 43.19
C LEU A 268 12.94 19.51 43.33
N ARG A 269 13.08 20.32 42.29
CA ARG A 269 13.93 21.50 42.27
C ARG A 269 13.41 22.65 43.17
N ALA A 270 12.07 22.75 43.32
CA ALA A 270 11.44 23.74 44.20
C ALA A 270 11.62 23.41 45.71
N HIS A 271 12.02 22.19 46.07
CA HIS A 271 12.30 21.78 47.46
C HIS A 271 13.78 21.88 47.85
N GLU A 272 14.68 22.18 46.90
CA GLU A 272 16.11 22.38 47.13
C GLU A 272 16.53 23.85 47.27
N THR A 273 15.59 24.78 47.17
CA THR A 273 15.77 26.22 47.44
C THR A 273 14.96 26.64 48.68
#